data_9bee16ff09a2baf5debee1a46d9a8c8b
#
_entry.id   9bee16ff09a2baf5debee1a46d9a8c8b
#
_cell.length_a   1.000
_cell.length_b   1.000
_cell.length_c   1.000
_cell.angle_alpha   90.00
_cell.angle_beta   90.00
_cell.angle_gamma   90.00
#
_symmetry.space_group_name_H-M   'P 1'
#
loop_
_entity.id
_entity.type
_entity.pdbx_description
1 polymer ?
#
loop_
_entity_poly.entity_id
_entity_poly.type
_entity_poly.pdbx_seq_one_letter_code
_entity_poly.pdbx_strand_id
1 'polypeptide(L)'
;MQTLSFIDDRLARLTDELSESEHGIEAFKQKNRLSDLKAEAEYMLGERTTLDQELLKAETNAQVLSLTKEFIDDPANSYNFIPVLGLSDNDAKAIASYNELILQRMNLEKSALKGNPALERLNRQIDGMRDAVKKSVERSVENARIAVEKLSVKNRSSQARLD
;
A
#
# COMPACT_ATOMS: atom_id res chain seq x y z
N MET A 1 -59.59 51.82 24.86
CA MET A 1 -59.69 50.37 24.70
C MET A 1 -59.12 49.86 23.36
N GLN A 2 -59.25 50.57 22.24
CA GLN A 2 -58.76 50.11 20.93
C GLN A 2 -57.19 50.04 20.83
N THR A 3 -56.47 50.86 21.57
CA THR A 3 -55.00 50.92 21.51
C THR A 3 -54.32 49.74 22.20
N LEU A 4 -54.91 49.22 23.28
CA LEU A 4 -54.41 48.05 24.00
C LEU A 4 -54.57 46.75 23.18
N SER A 5 -55.73 46.59 22.53
CA SER A 5 -56.00 45.46 21.65
C SER A 5 -55.03 45.42 20.44
N PHE A 6 -54.71 46.59 19.87
CA PHE A 6 -53.77 46.71 18.77
C PHE A 6 -52.32 46.33 19.18
N ILE A 7 -51.93 46.72 20.40
CA ILE A 7 -50.63 46.37 20.95
C ILE A 7 -50.54 44.88 21.25
N ASP A 8 -51.58 44.30 21.80
CA ASP A 8 -51.63 42.84 22.09
C ASP A 8 -51.56 42.01 20.79
N ASP A 9 -52.31 42.41 19.76
CA ASP A 9 -52.29 41.75 18.45
C ASP A 9 -50.89 41.84 17.79
N ARG A 10 -50.24 42.99 17.96
CA ARG A 10 -48.89 43.21 17.40
C ARG A 10 -47.82 42.45 18.17
N LEU A 11 -47.96 42.31 19.48
CA LEU A 11 -47.10 41.50 20.31
C LEU A 11 -47.23 39.99 19.98
N ALA A 12 -48.47 39.54 19.78
CA ALA A 12 -48.70 38.14 19.38
C ALA A 12 -48.07 37.81 18.04
N ARG A 13 -48.19 38.69 17.02
CA ARG A 13 -47.54 38.50 15.71
C ARG A 13 -46.01 38.52 15.80
N LEU A 14 -45.44 39.44 16.57
CA LEU A 14 -43.98 39.50 16.76
C LEU A 14 -43.46 38.24 17.49
N THR A 15 -44.22 37.71 18.44
CA THR A 15 -43.88 36.46 19.14
C THR A 15 -43.91 35.29 18.18
N ASP A 16 -44.91 35.20 17.31
CA ASP A 16 -45.04 34.14 16.30
C ASP A 16 -43.89 34.24 15.26
N GLU A 17 -43.60 35.43 14.75
CA GLU A 17 -42.47 35.67 13.80
C GLU A 17 -41.13 35.34 14.44
N LEU A 18 -40.93 35.64 15.71
CA LEU A 18 -39.71 35.28 16.45
C LEU A 18 -39.57 33.77 16.59
N SER A 19 -40.68 33.10 16.96
CA SER A 19 -40.72 31.64 17.11
C SER A 19 -40.43 30.94 15.79
N GLU A 20 -40.99 31.37 14.68
CA GLU A 20 -40.72 30.82 13.34
C GLU A 20 -39.25 31.03 12.96
N SER A 21 -38.67 32.23 13.24
CA SER A 21 -37.27 32.53 12.98
C SER A 21 -36.34 31.63 13.82
N GLU A 22 -36.63 31.43 15.09
CA GLU A 22 -35.85 30.54 15.98
C GLU A 22 -35.88 29.09 15.51
N HIS A 23 -37.05 28.57 15.11
CA HIS A 23 -37.19 27.22 14.54
C HIS A 23 -36.44 27.09 13.20
N GLY A 24 -36.46 28.13 12.36
CA GLY A 24 -35.70 28.14 11.10
C GLY A 24 -34.18 28.09 11.33
N ILE A 25 -33.67 28.83 12.31
CA ILE A 25 -32.25 28.83 12.69
C ILE A 25 -31.85 27.47 13.25
N GLU A 26 -32.66 26.85 14.08
CA GLU A 26 -32.39 25.55 14.66
C GLU A 26 -32.38 24.44 13.60
N ALA A 27 -33.35 24.44 12.69
CA ALA A 27 -33.37 23.54 11.55
C ALA A 27 -32.16 23.70 10.62
N PHE A 28 -31.72 24.92 10.38
CA PHE A 28 -30.52 25.25 9.61
C PHE A 28 -29.25 24.71 10.29
N LYS A 29 -29.12 24.92 11.60
CA LYS A 29 -28.00 24.40 12.39
C LYS A 29 -27.95 22.87 12.39
N GLN A 30 -29.09 22.20 12.56
CA GLN A 30 -29.19 20.74 12.51
C GLN A 30 -28.82 20.19 11.12
N LYS A 31 -29.31 20.83 10.05
CA LYS A 31 -29.01 20.44 8.68
C LYS A 31 -27.53 20.59 8.33
N ASN A 32 -26.91 21.70 8.74
CA ASN A 32 -25.48 21.91 8.51
C ASN A 32 -24.63 20.93 9.31
N ARG A 33 -24.99 20.64 10.56
CA ARG A 33 -24.29 19.66 11.39
C ARG A 33 -24.36 18.25 10.79
N LEU A 34 -25.49 17.87 10.22
CA LEU A 34 -25.64 16.59 9.49
C LEU A 34 -24.81 16.56 8.21
N SER A 35 -24.72 17.70 7.49
CA SER A 35 -23.86 17.82 6.31
C SER A 35 -22.39 17.67 6.65
N ASP A 36 -21.93 18.29 7.74
CA ASP A 36 -20.55 18.22 8.21
C ASP A 36 -20.19 16.79 8.64
N LEU A 37 -21.09 16.13 9.38
CA LEU A 37 -20.91 14.73 9.78
C LEU A 37 -20.85 13.77 8.58
N LYS A 38 -21.68 14.03 7.55
CA LYS A 38 -21.65 13.24 6.32
C LYS A 38 -20.33 13.44 5.57
N ALA A 39 -19.86 14.67 5.42
CA ALA A 39 -18.59 14.97 4.77
C ALA A 39 -17.40 14.33 5.51
N GLU A 40 -17.41 14.37 6.84
CA GLU A 40 -16.41 13.72 7.67
C GLU A 40 -16.42 12.18 7.52
N ALA A 41 -17.60 11.57 7.50
CA ALA A 41 -17.76 10.14 7.28
C ALA A 41 -17.29 9.71 5.87
N GLU A 42 -17.61 10.48 4.83
CA GLU A 42 -17.14 10.22 3.46
C GLU A 42 -15.61 10.33 3.35
N TYR A 43 -15.01 11.31 4.02
CA TYR A 43 -13.55 11.46 4.09
C TYR A 43 -12.89 10.25 4.78
N MET A 44 -13.40 9.84 5.93
CA MET A 44 -12.89 8.68 6.68
C MET A 44 -13.01 7.37 5.90
N LEU A 45 -14.12 7.17 5.19
CA LEU A 45 -14.32 6.01 4.31
C LEU A 45 -13.35 6.01 3.14
N GLY A 46 -13.10 7.17 2.53
CA GLY A 46 -12.11 7.33 1.47
C GLY A 46 -10.70 7.02 1.93
N GLU A 47 -10.29 7.52 3.10
CA GLU A 47 -8.99 7.22 3.71
C GLU A 47 -8.83 5.72 3.98
N ARG A 48 -9.84 5.08 4.52
CA ARG A 48 -9.83 3.64 4.79
C ARG A 48 -9.68 2.82 3.51
N THR A 49 -10.42 3.14 2.47
CA THR A 49 -10.32 2.43 1.18
C THR A 49 -8.91 2.53 0.61
N THR A 50 -8.28 3.70 0.69
CA THR A 50 -6.90 3.92 0.26
C THR A 50 -5.92 3.08 1.07
N LEU A 51 -6.06 3.05 2.41
CA LEU A 51 -5.22 2.26 3.29
C LEU A 51 -5.36 0.76 3.05
N ASP A 52 -6.58 0.27 2.81
CA ASP A 52 -6.82 -1.15 2.48
C ASP A 52 -6.14 -1.53 1.16
N GLN A 53 -6.18 -0.66 0.15
CA GLN A 53 -5.49 -0.88 -1.13
C GLN A 53 -3.97 -0.85 -0.99
N GLU A 54 -3.43 0.08 -0.21
CA GLU A 54 -2.00 0.17 0.06
C GLU A 54 -1.50 -1.07 0.82
N LEU A 55 -2.26 -1.52 1.82
CA LEU A 55 -1.94 -2.72 2.58
C LEU A 55 -1.94 -3.96 1.67
N LEU A 56 -2.96 -4.14 0.83
CA LEU A 56 -3.03 -5.25 -0.11
C LEU A 56 -1.84 -5.27 -1.08
N LYS A 57 -1.46 -4.10 -1.61
CA LYS A 57 -0.27 -3.97 -2.46
C LYS A 57 1.02 -4.35 -1.73
N ALA A 58 1.18 -3.88 -0.49
CA ALA A 58 2.35 -4.18 0.32
C ALA A 58 2.42 -5.68 0.68
N GLU A 59 1.31 -6.31 1.03
CA GLU A 59 1.23 -7.75 1.30
C GLU A 59 1.54 -8.58 0.04
N THR A 60 1.03 -8.18 -1.11
CA THR A 60 1.32 -8.85 -2.40
C THR A 60 2.80 -8.74 -2.73
N ASN A 61 3.39 -7.55 -2.58
CA ASN A 61 4.82 -7.35 -2.80
C ASN A 61 5.67 -8.19 -1.85
N ALA A 62 5.32 -8.24 -0.56
CA ALA A 62 6.00 -9.06 0.42
C ALA A 62 5.92 -10.56 0.06
N GLN A 63 4.78 -11.02 -0.43
CA GLN A 63 4.58 -12.40 -0.87
C GLN A 63 5.46 -12.75 -2.08
N VAL A 64 5.51 -11.88 -3.09
CA VAL A 64 6.36 -12.06 -4.27
C VAL A 64 7.84 -12.13 -3.88
N LEU A 65 8.29 -11.24 -3.01
CA LEU A 65 9.67 -11.22 -2.50
C LEU A 65 10.01 -12.48 -1.69
N SER A 66 9.11 -12.95 -0.85
CA SER A 66 9.25 -14.21 -0.10
C SER A 66 9.42 -15.42 -1.02
N LEU A 67 8.57 -15.52 -2.04
CA LEU A 67 8.65 -16.60 -3.03
C LEU A 67 9.95 -16.53 -3.85
N THR A 68 10.40 -15.33 -4.20
CA THR A 68 11.67 -15.12 -4.89
C THR A 68 12.85 -15.56 -3.99
N LYS A 69 12.80 -15.20 -2.71
CA LYS A 69 13.81 -15.65 -1.73
C LYS A 69 13.85 -17.18 -1.61
N GLU A 70 12.72 -17.83 -1.47
CA GLU A 70 12.61 -19.29 -1.41
C GLU A 70 13.22 -19.94 -2.65
N PHE A 71 12.92 -19.41 -3.84
CA PHE A 71 13.49 -19.89 -5.09
C PHE A 71 15.03 -19.78 -5.12
N ILE A 72 15.57 -18.64 -4.66
CA ILE A 72 17.02 -18.40 -4.62
C ILE A 72 17.70 -19.30 -3.56
N ASP A 73 17.06 -19.53 -2.43
CA ASP A 73 17.60 -20.33 -1.35
C ASP A 73 17.63 -21.85 -1.67
N ASP A 74 16.81 -22.31 -2.61
CA ASP A 74 16.80 -23.70 -3.03
C ASP A 74 18.07 -24.04 -3.85
N PRO A 75 18.93 -24.96 -3.37
CA PRO A 75 20.13 -25.38 -4.09
C PRO A 75 19.85 -25.98 -5.48
N ALA A 76 18.67 -26.55 -5.70
CA ALA A 76 18.25 -27.07 -6.99
C ALA A 76 18.17 -25.99 -8.08
N ASN A 77 18.03 -24.72 -7.69
CA ASN A 77 17.95 -23.58 -8.58
C ASN A 77 19.29 -22.86 -8.79
N SER A 78 20.43 -23.45 -8.40
CA SER A 78 21.75 -22.78 -8.39
C SER A 78 22.19 -22.20 -9.72
N TYR A 79 21.78 -22.81 -10.84
CA TYR A 79 22.10 -22.36 -12.19
C TYR A 79 20.86 -22.13 -13.06
N ASN A 80 19.72 -21.91 -12.43
CA ASN A 80 18.48 -21.58 -13.11
C ASN A 80 18.30 -20.06 -13.22
N PHE A 81 17.56 -19.60 -14.24
CA PHE A 81 17.10 -18.22 -14.31
C PHE A 81 16.22 -17.90 -13.09
N ILE A 82 16.43 -16.74 -12.52
CA ILE A 82 15.57 -16.22 -11.46
C ILE A 82 14.46 -15.40 -12.12
N PRO A 83 13.16 -15.68 -11.84
CA PRO A 83 12.05 -14.90 -12.37
C PRO A 83 12.08 -13.47 -11.86
N VAL A 84 11.79 -12.50 -12.73
CA VAL A 84 11.71 -11.07 -12.39
C VAL A 84 10.23 -10.66 -12.45
N LEU A 85 9.52 -10.81 -11.34
CA LEU A 85 8.10 -10.45 -11.22
C LEU A 85 7.90 -9.54 -10.02
N GLY A 86 7.38 -8.33 -10.25
CA GLY A 86 6.97 -7.42 -9.17
C GLY A 86 8.09 -6.94 -8.25
N LEU A 87 9.35 -7.01 -8.68
CA LEU A 87 10.51 -6.62 -7.90
C LEU A 87 10.86 -5.13 -8.09
N SER A 88 11.60 -4.56 -7.14
CA SER A 88 12.17 -3.23 -7.29
C SER A 88 13.16 -3.17 -8.46
N ASP A 89 13.39 -1.98 -9.03
CA ASP A 89 14.35 -1.80 -10.12
C ASP A 89 15.75 -2.30 -9.78
N ASN A 90 16.19 -2.13 -8.52
CA ASN A 90 17.50 -2.59 -8.07
C ASN A 90 17.61 -4.11 -8.02
N ASP A 91 16.59 -4.80 -7.48
CA ASP A 91 16.53 -6.25 -7.44
C ASP A 91 16.41 -6.82 -8.87
N ALA A 92 15.57 -6.20 -9.70
CA ALA A 92 15.41 -6.59 -11.09
C ALA A 92 16.71 -6.48 -11.89
N LYS A 93 17.49 -5.40 -11.70
CA LYS A 93 18.80 -5.23 -12.36
C LYS A 93 19.83 -6.26 -11.88
N ALA A 94 19.88 -6.54 -10.59
CA ALA A 94 20.78 -7.55 -10.04
C ALA A 94 20.45 -8.95 -10.58
N ILE A 95 19.17 -9.30 -10.64
CA ILE A 95 18.69 -10.57 -11.19
C ILE A 95 18.93 -10.63 -12.71
N ALA A 96 18.74 -9.55 -13.45
CA ALA A 96 19.05 -9.50 -14.88
C ALA A 96 20.53 -9.77 -15.16
N SER A 97 21.44 -9.21 -14.36
CA SER A 97 22.88 -9.48 -14.44
C SER A 97 23.21 -10.94 -14.13
N TYR A 98 22.58 -11.51 -13.13
CA TYR A 98 22.72 -12.94 -12.84
C TYR A 98 22.21 -13.82 -14.00
N ASN A 99 21.01 -13.52 -14.51
CA ASN A 99 20.41 -14.28 -15.62
C ASN A 99 21.27 -14.19 -16.90
N GLU A 100 21.92 -13.08 -17.16
CA GLU A 100 22.86 -12.94 -18.27
C GLU A 100 24.06 -13.91 -18.13
N LEU A 101 24.62 -14.04 -16.93
CA LEU A 101 25.68 -15.00 -16.66
C LEU A 101 25.19 -16.46 -16.85
N ILE A 102 23.97 -16.76 -16.45
CA ILE A 102 23.36 -18.08 -16.68
C ILE A 102 23.24 -18.35 -18.19
N LEU A 103 22.80 -17.40 -18.98
CA LEU A 103 22.73 -17.52 -20.43
C LEU A 103 24.10 -17.78 -21.06
N GLN A 104 25.13 -17.04 -20.62
CA GLN A 104 26.51 -17.23 -21.08
C GLN A 104 27.01 -18.64 -20.73
N ARG A 105 26.71 -19.12 -19.52
CA ARG A 105 27.04 -20.48 -19.08
C ARG A 105 26.38 -21.54 -19.97
N MET A 106 25.08 -21.41 -20.22
CA MET A 106 24.34 -22.34 -21.10
C MET A 106 24.92 -22.40 -22.51
N ASN A 107 25.33 -21.25 -23.06
CA ASN A 107 25.95 -21.18 -24.38
C ASN A 107 27.34 -21.80 -24.40
N LEU A 108 28.14 -21.58 -23.35
CA LEU A 108 29.47 -22.16 -23.26
C LEU A 108 29.43 -23.68 -23.06
N GLU A 109 28.48 -24.20 -22.29
CA GLU A 109 28.30 -25.65 -22.08
C GLU A 109 28.01 -26.42 -23.35
N LYS A 110 27.33 -25.79 -24.32
CA LYS A 110 27.05 -26.44 -25.63
C LYS A 110 28.31 -26.76 -26.44
N SER A 111 29.38 -26.00 -26.22
CA SER A 111 30.60 -26.07 -27.01
C SER A 111 31.84 -26.47 -26.20
N ALA A 112 31.78 -26.48 -24.88
CA ALA A 112 32.92 -26.70 -24.01
C ALA A 112 33.07 -28.17 -23.63
N LEU A 113 34.32 -28.65 -23.61
CA LEU A 113 34.68 -29.96 -23.04
C LEU A 113 34.63 -29.90 -21.49
N LYS A 114 34.44 -31.06 -20.86
CA LYS A 114 34.50 -31.17 -19.39
C LYS A 114 35.83 -30.61 -18.88
N GLY A 115 35.79 -29.78 -17.82
CA GLY A 115 36.98 -29.19 -17.22
C GLY A 115 37.49 -27.91 -17.92
N ASN A 116 36.67 -27.28 -18.77
CA ASN A 116 37.05 -26.00 -19.40
C ASN A 116 37.23 -24.88 -18.33
N PRO A 117 38.45 -24.27 -18.24
CA PRO A 117 38.73 -23.25 -17.24
C PRO A 117 37.84 -22.02 -17.37
N ALA A 118 37.33 -21.72 -18.57
CA ALA A 118 36.36 -20.61 -18.78
C ALA A 118 35.03 -20.90 -18.12
N LEU A 119 34.56 -22.16 -18.16
CA LEU A 119 33.34 -22.55 -17.49
C LEU A 119 33.45 -22.47 -15.97
N GLU A 120 34.62 -22.87 -15.41
CA GLU A 120 34.87 -22.76 -13.97
C GLU A 120 34.93 -21.29 -13.50
N ARG A 121 35.56 -20.41 -14.27
CA ARG A 121 35.54 -18.96 -13.98
C ARG A 121 34.12 -18.41 -13.99
N LEU A 122 33.32 -18.77 -14.98
CA LEU A 122 31.95 -18.33 -15.13
C LEU A 122 31.07 -18.85 -13.97
N ASN A 123 31.26 -20.11 -13.55
CA ASN A 123 30.59 -20.66 -12.38
C ASN A 123 30.89 -19.85 -11.11
N ARG A 124 32.16 -19.48 -10.87
CA ARG A 124 32.52 -18.62 -9.72
C ARG A 124 31.89 -17.24 -9.80
N GLN A 125 31.78 -16.64 -10.99
CA GLN A 125 31.08 -15.37 -11.19
C GLN A 125 29.57 -15.50 -10.88
N ILE A 126 28.96 -16.59 -11.33
CA ILE A 126 27.54 -16.88 -11.06
C ILE A 126 27.32 -17.04 -9.56
N ASP A 127 28.15 -17.80 -8.87
CA ASP A 127 28.05 -18.01 -7.42
C ASP A 127 28.17 -16.67 -6.66
N GLY A 128 29.13 -15.83 -7.03
CA GLY A 128 29.30 -14.50 -6.44
C GLY A 128 28.11 -13.57 -6.71
N MET A 129 27.59 -13.58 -7.93
CA MET A 129 26.41 -12.78 -8.29
C MET A 129 25.15 -13.31 -7.58
N ARG A 130 25.00 -14.63 -7.46
CA ARG A 130 23.90 -15.26 -6.70
C ARG A 130 23.89 -14.80 -5.25
N ASP A 131 25.03 -14.77 -4.58
CA ASP A 131 25.16 -14.26 -3.21
C ASP A 131 24.75 -12.78 -3.11
N ALA A 132 25.16 -11.96 -4.09
CA ALA A 132 24.77 -10.56 -4.14
C ALA A 132 23.26 -10.39 -4.32
N VAL A 133 22.65 -11.13 -5.23
CA VAL A 133 21.19 -11.16 -5.45
C VAL A 133 20.47 -11.61 -4.19
N LYS A 134 20.94 -12.68 -3.55
CA LYS A 134 20.38 -13.20 -2.31
C LYS A 134 20.32 -12.14 -1.22
N LYS A 135 21.44 -11.46 -0.96
CA LYS A 135 21.52 -10.37 0.03
C LYS A 135 20.62 -9.20 -0.31
N SER A 136 20.49 -8.85 -1.60
CA SER A 136 19.60 -7.78 -2.07
C SER A 136 18.13 -8.16 -1.81
N VAL A 137 17.73 -9.35 -2.18
CA VAL A 137 16.35 -9.85 -1.98
C VAL A 137 16.02 -10.00 -0.49
N GLU A 138 16.94 -10.49 0.33
CA GLU A 138 16.76 -10.58 1.78
C GLU A 138 16.47 -9.21 2.41
N ARG A 139 17.20 -8.16 2.00
CA ARG A 139 16.91 -6.78 2.45
C ARG A 139 15.55 -6.30 1.99
N SER A 140 15.17 -6.61 0.75
CA SER A 140 13.88 -6.23 0.21
C SER A 140 12.72 -6.96 0.91
N VAL A 141 12.90 -8.23 1.28
CA VAL A 141 11.95 -9.00 2.09
C VAL A 141 11.74 -8.35 3.45
N GLU A 142 12.82 -7.98 4.13
CA GLU A 142 12.73 -7.31 5.44
C GLU A 142 12.07 -5.93 5.35
N ASN A 143 12.41 -5.14 4.34
CA ASN A 143 11.79 -3.84 4.10
C ASN A 143 10.29 -3.98 3.79
N ALA A 144 9.90 -4.99 3.01
CA ALA A 144 8.50 -5.27 2.70
C ALA A 144 7.73 -5.71 3.95
N ARG A 145 8.34 -6.53 4.82
CA ARG A 145 7.75 -6.93 6.10
C ARG A 145 7.48 -5.72 7.00
N ILE A 146 8.43 -4.82 7.11
CA ILE A 146 8.28 -3.57 7.88
C ILE A 146 7.18 -2.69 7.30
N ALA A 147 7.10 -2.57 5.98
CA ALA A 147 6.07 -1.79 5.30
C ALA A 147 4.67 -2.34 5.58
N VAL A 148 4.48 -3.67 5.50
CA VAL A 148 3.21 -4.34 5.84
C VAL A 148 2.83 -4.08 7.29
N GLU A 149 3.78 -4.21 8.22
CA GLU A 149 3.53 -3.97 9.65
C GLU A 149 3.07 -2.54 9.92
N LYS A 150 3.77 -1.54 9.36
CA LYS A 150 3.40 -0.12 9.50
C LYS A 150 2.01 0.19 8.94
N LEU A 151 1.69 -0.32 7.75
CA LEU A 151 0.38 -0.13 7.12
C LEU A 151 -0.72 -0.86 7.89
N SER A 152 -0.46 -2.04 8.41
CA SER A 152 -1.39 -2.81 9.23
C SER A 152 -1.73 -2.07 10.55
N VAL A 153 -0.74 -1.47 11.21
CA VAL A 153 -0.94 -0.66 12.41
C VAL A 153 -1.77 0.59 12.08
N LYS A 154 -1.44 1.29 10.99
CA LYS A 154 -2.16 2.48 10.54
C LYS A 154 -3.62 2.15 10.19
N ASN A 155 -3.85 1.02 9.51
CA ASN A 155 -5.19 0.56 9.14
C ASN A 155 -6.04 0.24 10.38
N ARG A 156 -5.49 -0.48 11.36
CA ARG A 156 -6.16 -0.76 12.64
C ARG A 156 -6.50 0.52 13.42
N SER A 157 -5.59 1.48 13.45
CA SER A 157 -5.82 2.77 14.09
C SER A 157 -6.91 3.59 13.40
N SER A 158 -7.01 3.53 12.07
CA SER A 158 -8.08 4.16 11.30
C SER A 158 -9.44 3.49 11.58
N GLN A 159 -9.47 2.17 11.68
CA GLN A 159 -10.69 1.41 12.03
C GLN A 159 -11.22 1.77 13.43
N ALA A 160 -10.34 1.86 14.42
CA ALA A 160 -10.71 2.22 15.79
C ALA A 160 -11.27 3.65 15.95
N ARG A 161 -11.11 4.52 14.94
CA ARG A 161 -11.72 5.87 14.93
C ARG A 161 -13.12 5.91 14.35
N LEU A 162 -13.55 4.82 13.70
CA LEU A 162 -14.88 4.67 13.09
C LEU A 162 -15.87 3.94 14.01
N ASP A 163 -15.37 3.20 15.00
CA ASP A 163 -16.14 2.51 16.05
C ASP A 163 -16.39 3.45 17.24
#